data_6cc9abe0f88e440eb14298f12efea223
#
_entry.id   6cc9abe0f88e440eb14298f12efea223
#
_cell.length_a   1.000
_cell.length_b   1.000
_cell.length_c   1.000
_cell.angle_alpha   90.00
_cell.angle_beta   90.00
_cell.angle_gamma   90.00
#
_symmetry.space_group_name_H-M   'P 1'
#
loop_
_entity.id
_entity.type
_entity.pdbx_description
1 polymer ?
#
loop_
_entity_poly.entity_id
_entity_poly.type
_entity_poly.pdbx_seq_one_letter_code
_entity_poly.pdbx_strand_id
1 'polypeptide(L)'
;MKLVTCIMTLIMMTGSMSGCLSIGEDSKEINEDDLVPLRINHIQVKGTHNSYHLEPLGPTIRAYEYSHQPLNLQAEEQGVRQFELDVWWDARGQLYVYHNQYDLRTTCVTLEDCLKILLNWSNENSEHVPFMIWIEPKEWVEQSTDNTVI
;
A
#
# COMPACT_ATOMS: atom_id res chain seq x y z
N MET A 1 27.65 67.90 -3.12
CA MET A 1 28.17 67.14 -1.97
C MET A 1 26.97 66.57 -1.24
N LYS A 2 26.66 65.27 -1.42
CA LYS A 2 25.63 64.56 -0.68
C LYS A 2 26.30 63.41 0.06
N LEU A 3 26.23 63.49 1.39
CA LEU A 3 26.78 62.52 2.31
C LEU A 3 25.85 61.28 2.33
N VAL A 4 26.38 60.11 1.95
CA VAL A 4 25.67 58.86 2.04
C VAL A 4 26.08 58.19 3.37
N THR A 5 25.11 58.16 4.29
CA THR A 5 25.25 57.51 5.60
C THR A 5 25.05 56.03 5.42
N CYS A 6 26.12 55.27 5.57
CA CYS A 6 26.07 53.78 5.57
C CYS A 6 25.70 53.30 6.95
N ILE A 7 24.49 52.77 7.12
CA ILE A 7 24.06 52.09 8.36
C ILE A 7 24.50 50.64 8.28
N MET A 8 25.52 50.29 9.02
CA MET A 8 25.94 48.91 9.26
C MET A 8 25.00 48.28 10.28
N THR A 9 24.13 47.40 9.81
CA THR A 9 23.32 46.54 10.66
C THR A 9 24.16 45.34 11.12
N LEU A 10 24.56 45.36 12.40
CA LEU A 10 25.27 44.29 13.04
C LEU A 10 24.31 43.13 13.32
N ILE A 11 24.33 42.08 12.52
CA ILE A 11 23.57 40.82 12.79
C ILE A 11 24.38 40.01 13.78
N MET A 12 23.92 39.94 15.02
CA MET A 12 24.39 39.02 16.03
C MET A 12 23.92 37.60 15.64
N MET A 13 24.82 36.82 15.07
CA MET A 13 24.62 35.37 14.94
C MET A 13 24.84 34.74 16.29
N THR A 14 23.77 34.38 16.99
CA THR A 14 23.82 33.46 18.12
C THR A 14 23.97 32.04 17.55
N GLY A 15 25.19 31.57 17.47
CA GLY A 15 25.48 30.21 17.13
C GLY A 15 25.02 29.26 18.23
N SER A 16 23.92 28.57 17.99
CA SER A 16 23.55 27.37 18.77
C SER A 16 24.58 26.30 18.48
N MET A 17 25.49 26.06 19.39
CA MET A 17 26.34 24.87 19.36
C MET A 17 25.48 23.65 19.69
N SER A 18 24.87 23.03 18.67
CA SER A 18 24.40 21.66 18.77
C SER A 18 25.62 20.77 18.82
N GLY A 19 26.02 20.39 20.02
CA GLY A 19 27.05 19.36 20.23
C GLY A 19 26.51 18.04 19.70
N CYS A 20 26.89 17.67 18.48
CA CYS A 20 26.87 16.27 18.09
C CYS A 20 27.85 15.52 18.98
N LEU A 21 27.33 14.83 19.99
CA LEU A 21 28.04 13.72 20.60
C LEU A 21 28.24 12.69 19.46
N SER A 22 29.46 12.63 18.91
CA SER A 22 29.89 11.49 18.14
C SER A 22 30.02 10.32 19.12
N ILE A 23 28.96 9.55 19.26
CA ILE A 23 29.05 8.19 19.74
C ILE A 23 29.91 7.50 18.69
N GLY A 24 31.12 7.11 19.06
CA GLY A 24 31.95 6.27 18.20
C GLY A 24 31.16 5.00 17.93
N GLU A 25 30.52 4.91 16.76
CA GLU A 25 30.04 3.65 16.24
C GLU A 25 31.29 2.83 15.91
N ASP A 26 31.63 1.90 16.80
CA ASP A 26 32.36 0.71 16.41
C ASP A 26 31.44 0.04 15.35
N SER A 27 31.63 0.42 14.13
CA SER A 27 31.01 -0.28 12.98
C SER A 27 31.67 -1.65 12.90
N LYS A 28 31.14 -2.58 13.68
CA LYS A 28 31.48 -4.00 13.54
C LYS A 28 31.11 -4.35 12.10
N GLU A 29 32.13 -4.63 11.30
CA GLU A 29 31.90 -5.20 9.95
C GLU A 29 31.03 -6.45 10.15
N ILE A 30 29.78 -6.38 9.66
CA ILE A 30 28.87 -7.53 9.64
C ILE A 30 29.41 -8.43 8.53
N ASN A 31 30.00 -9.55 8.88
CA ASN A 31 30.38 -10.55 7.90
C ASN A 31 29.10 -11.09 7.24
N GLU A 32 29.14 -11.22 5.92
CA GLU A 32 28.02 -11.72 5.12
C GLU A 32 27.56 -13.13 5.58
N ASP A 33 28.48 -13.91 6.14
CA ASP A 33 28.22 -15.23 6.72
C ASP A 33 27.45 -15.19 8.06
N ASP A 34 27.36 -14.03 8.73
CA ASP A 34 26.61 -13.82 9.97
C ASP A 34 25.14 -13.39 9.69
N LEU A 35 24.78 -13.16 8.42
CA LEU A 35 23.43 -12.77 8.04
C LEU A 35 22.48 -13.98 8.09
N VAL A 36 21.68 -14.05 9.14
CA VAL A 36 20.57 -15.01 9.18
C VAL A 36 19.54 -14.63 8.09
N PRO A 37 19.24 -15.52 7.15
CA PRO A 37 18.27 -15.22 6.12
C PRO A 37 16.94 -14.75 6.72
N LEU A 38 16.44 -13.59 6.29
CA LEU A 38 15.18 -13.05 6.76
C LEU A 38 14.04 -13.96 6.25
N ARG A 39 13.23 -14.48 7.17
CA ARG A 39 12.07 -15.30 6.84
C ARG A 39 10.83 -14.42 6.75
N ILE A 40 9.83 -14.85 5.98
CA ILE A 40 8.59 -14.10 5.78
C ILE A 40 7.86 -13.75 7.09
N ASN A 41 7.97 -14.60 8.10
CA ASN A 41 7.39 -14.35 9.43
C ASN A 41 8.23 -13.38 10.30
N HIS A 42 9.37 -12.90 9.79
CA HIS A 42 10.19 -11.88 10.47
C HIS A 42 9.94 -10.47 9.95
N ILE A 43 9.05 -10.30 8.99
CA ILE A 43 8.75 -9.01 8.39
C ILE A 43 7.33 -8.57 8.74
N GLN A 44 7.15 -7.25 8.84
CA GLN A 44 5.83 -6.60 8.87
C GLN A 44 5.70 -5.76 7.61
N VAL A 45 4.54 -5.85 6.96
CA VAL A 45 4.27 -5.09 5.75
C VAL A 45 3.04 -4.22 5.92
N LYS A 46 3.01 -3.12 5.21
CA LYS A 46 1.81 -2.30 5.07
C LYS A 46 0.82 -3.01 4.15
N GLY A 47 -0.43 -3.08 4.57
CA GLY A 47 -1.53 -3.63 3.79
C GLY A 47 -2.65 -2.63 3.57
N THR A 48 -3.49 -2.92 2.59
CA THR A 48 -4.75 -2.24 2.34
C THR A 48 -5.91 -3.23 2.34
N HIS A 49 -7.04 -2.82 2.92
CA HIS A 49 -8.30 -3.54 2.91
C HIS A 49 -9.08 -3.13 1.66
N ASN A 50 -9.75 -4.05 0.97
CA ASN A 50 -10.41 -3.78 -0.32
C ASN A 50 -9.50 -3.01 -1.28
N SER A 51 -8.30 -3.51 -1.51
CA SER A 51 -7.21 -2.77 -2.17
C SER A 51 -7.54 -2.24 -3.57
N TYR A 52 -8.54 -2.79 -4.21
CA TYR A 52 -9.07 -2.47 -5.52
C TYR A 52 -10.13 -1.36 -5.51
N HIS A 53 -10.68 -1.00 -4.33
CA HIS A 53 -11.92 -0.25 -4.18
C HIS A 53 -11.83 1.19 -4.69
N LEU A 54 -12.90 1.61 -5.38
CA LEU A 54 -13.17 2.99 -5.78
C LEU A 54 -14.53 3.42 -5.25
N GLU A 55 -14.62 4.60 -4.65
CA GLU A 55 -15.85 5.17 -4.15
C GLU A 55 -16.98 5.13 -5.18
N PRO A 56 -18.19 4.63 -4.84
CA PRO A 56 -19.34 4.60 -5.73
C PRO A 56 -19.72 5.97 -6.29
N LEU A 57 -20.24 5.99 -7.52
CA LEU A 57 -20.77 7.22 -8.13
C LEU A 57 -22.20 7.48 -7.63
N GLY A 58 -22.37 8.42 -6.72
CA GLY A 58 -23.67 8.80 -6.20
C GLY A 58 -23.80 8.58 -4.70
N PRO A 59 -25.01 8.76 -4.12
CA PRO A 59 -25.21 8.60 -2.70
C PRO A 59 -24.80 7.20 -2.21
N THR A 60 -23.94 7.15 -1.22
CA THR A 60 -23.45 5.91 -0.61
C THR A 60 -23.41 6.02 0.88
N ILE A 61 -23.08 4.94 1.57
CA ILE A 61 -22.85 4.95 3.01
C ILE A 61 -21.41 5.35 3.30
N ARG A 62 -21.19 5.99 4.43
CA ARG A 62 -19.88 6.50 4.85
C ARG A 62 -18.75 5.46 4.78
N ALA A 63 -19.09 4.18 4.98
CA ALA A 63 -18.12 3.10 4.91
C ALA A 63 -17.53 2.89 3.51
N TYR A 64 -18.18 3.35 2.45
CA TYR A 64 -17.74 3.24 1.05
C TYR A 64 -17.26 4.56 0.46
N GLU A 65 -17.21 5.63 1.26
CA GLU A 65 -16.74 6.97 0.84
C GLU A 65 -15.21 7.04 0.84
N TYR A 66 -14.56 6.15 0.10
CA TYR A 66 -13.10 6.16 -0.09
C TYR A 66 -12.71 5.52 -1.42
N SER A 67 -11.51 5.82 -1.88
CA SER A 67 -10.89 5.19 -3.04
C SER A 67 -9.44 4.87 -2.77
N HIS A 68 -9.00 3.73 -3.26
CA HIS A 68 -7.59 3.40 -3.33
C HIS A 68 -6.99 3.82 -4.68
N GLN A 69 -5.69 4.04 -4.69
CA GLN A 69 -4.93 4.13 -5.92
C GLN A 69 -4.88 2.76 -6.61
N PRO A 70 -4.60 2.68 -7.93
CA PRO A 70 -4.28 1.42 -8.58
C PRO A 70 -3.21 0.62 -7.84
N LEU A 71 -3.29 -0.71 -7.88
CA LEU A 71 -2.45 -1.60 -7.07
C LEU A 71 -0.94 -1.36 -7.24
N ASN A 72 -0.49 -1.10 -8.46
CA ASN A 72 0.90 -0.74 -8.74
C ASN A 72 1.32 0.58 -8.08
N LEU A 73 0.45 1.59 -8.07
CA LEU A 73 0.75 2.87 -7.40
C LEU A 73 0.73 2.74 -5.88
N GLN A 74 -0.13 1.89 -5.32
CA GLN A 74 -0.07 1.56 -3.90
C GLN A 74 1.27 0.88 -3.55
N ALA A 75 1.77 -0.01 -4.42
CA ALA A 75 3.06 -0.67 -4.23
C ALA A 75 4.23 0.32 -4.32
N GLU A 76 4.20 1.21 -5.33
CA GLU A 76 5.27 2.15 -5.65
C GLU A 76 5.32 3.32 -4.66
N GLU A 77 4.22 4.06 -4.55
CA GLU A 77 4.19 5.34 -3.83
C GLU A 77 3.89 5.20 -2.34
N GLN A 78 3.16 4.14 -1.97
CA GLN A 78 2.68 3.96 -0.61
C GLN A 78 3.39 2.83 0.14
N GLY A 79 4.24 2.07 -0.53
CA GLY A 79 4.97 0.95 0.08
C GLY A 79 4.08 -0.22 0.51
N VAL A 80 2.89 -0.37 -0.11
CA VAL A 80 1.98 -1.47 0.19
C VAL A 80 2.57 -2.79 -0.34
N ARG A 81 2.53 -3.83 0.49
CA ARG A 81 3.02 -5.19 0.16
C ARG A 81 2.00 -6.28 0.51
N GLN A 82 0.87 -5.89 1.11
CA GLN A 82 -0.26 -6.78 1.31
C GLN A 82 -1.50 -6.18 0.66
N PHE A 83 -2.17 -6.98 -0.17
CA PHE A 83 -3.38 -6.59 -0.89
C PHE A 83 -4.50 -7.56 -0.56
N GLU A 84 -5.70 -7.04 -0.34
CA GLU A 84 -6.92 -7.82 -0.17
C GLU A 84 -7.82 -7.62 -1.37
N LEU A 85 -8.33 -8.74 -1.92
CA LEU A 85 -9.15 -8.79 -3.11
C LEU A 85 -10.39 -9.63 -2.86
N ASP A 86 -11.58 -9.02 -2.90
CA ASP A 86 -12.86 -9.72 -2.89
C ASP A 86 -13.15 -10.31 -4.27
N VAL A 87 -13.34 -11.60 -4.34
CA VAL A 87 -13.46 -12.31 -5.61
C VAL A 87 -14.81 -12.97 -5.76
N TRP A 88 -15.50 -12.62 -6.84
CA TRP A 88 -16.76 -13.20 -7.26
C TRP A 88 -16.57 -14.00 -8.55
N TRP A 89 -17.28 -15.09 -8.73
CA TRP A 89 -17.28 -15.82 -10.00
C TRP A 89 -18.64 -15.78 -10.69
N ASP A 90 -18.61 -15.75 -12.00
CA ASP A 90 -19.82 -15.87 -12.82
C ASP A 90 -20.08 -17.34 -13.21
N ALA A 91 -21.21 -17.59 -13.87
CA ALA A 91 -21.59 -18.92 -14.34
C ALA A 91 -20.59 -19.54 -15.37
N ARG A 92 -19.67 -18.76 -15.92
CA ARG A 92 -18.62 -19.19 -16.85
C ARG A 92 -17.31 -19.45 -16.16
N GLY A 93 -17.22 -19.22 -14.84
CA GLY A 93 -16.01 -19.35 -14.05
C GLY A 93 -15.03 -18.17 -14.14
N GLN A 94 -15.47 -17.02 -14.69
CA GLN A 94 -14.68 -15.81 -14.69
C GLN A 94 -14.67 -15.20 -13.28
N LEU A 95 -13.51 -14.83 -12.80
CA LEU A 95 -13.31 -14.25 -11.49
C LEU A 95 -13.26 -12.71 -11.58
N TYR A 96 -14.21 -12.05 -10.96
CA TYR A 96 -14.34 -10.59 -10.89
C TYR A 96 -13.96 -10.06 -9.53
N VAL A 97 -13.43 -8.83 -9.48
CA VAL A 97 -12.98 -8.19 -8.24
C VAL A 97 -13.83 -6.95 -7.98
N TYR A 98 -14.70 -7.02 -6.98
CA TYR A 98 -15.51 -5.91 -6.47
C TYR A 98 -16.07 -6.27 -5.08
N HIS A 99 -16.50 -5.26 -4.31
CA HIS A 99 -16.91 -5.47 -2.92
C HIS A 99 -18.26 -6.20 -2.80
N ASN A 100 -19.32 -5.66 -3.42
CA ASN A 100 -20.65 -6.27 -3.44
C ASN A 100 -21.53 -5.69 -4.57
N GLN A 101 -22.75 -6.17 -4.71
CA GLN A 101 -23.68 -5.77 -5.80
C GLN A 101 -24.05 -4.27 -5.83
N TYR A 102 -23.84 -3.55 -4.72
CA TYR A 102 -24.10 -2.11 -4.60
C TYR A 102 -22.82 -1.28 -4.70
N ASP A 103 -21.67 -1.94 -4.70
CA ASP A 103 -20.35 -1.36 -4.68
C ASP A 103 -19.44 -2.11 -5.64
N LEU A 104 -19.61 -1.80 -6.93
CA LEU A 104 -19.00 -2.52 -8.05
C LEU A 104 -17.73 -1.85 -8.57
N ARG A 105 -17.39 -0.65 -8.08
CA ARG A 105 -16.27 0.10 -8.64
C ARG A 105 -14.93 -0.44 -8.14
N THR A 106 -14.05 -0.65 -9.10
CA THR A 106 -12.76 -1.31 -8.87
C THR A 106 -11.67 -0.72 -9.76
N THR A 107 -10.43 -0.76 -9.31
CA THR A 107 -9.25 -0.38 -10.09
C THR A 107 -8.78 -1.48 -11.03
N CYS A 108 -9.25 -2.73 -10.83
CA CYS A 108 -8.96 -3.88 -11.69
C CYS A 108 -10.18 -4.82 -11.73
N VAL A 109 -10.75 -5.06 -12.93
CA VAL A 109 -12.06 -5.69 -13.08
C VAL A 109 -12.05 -7.19 -12.80
N THR A 110 -10.99 -7.89 -13.21
CA THR A 110 -10.85 -9.33 -13.00
C THR A 110 -9.68 -9.64 -12.08
N LEU A 111 -9.72 -10.79 -11.41
CA LEU A 111 -8.58 -11.25 -10.61
C LEU A 111 -7.31 -11.32 -11.46
N GLU A 112 -7.44 -11.77 -12.72
CA GLU A 112 -6.31 -11.84 -13.66
C GLU A 112 -5.72 -10.44 -13.91
N ASP A 113 -6.55 -9.41 -14.12
CA ASP A 113 -6.10 -8.04 -14.31
C ASP A 113 -5.36 -7.53 -13.07
N CYS A 114 -5.92 -7.75 -11.88
CA CYS A 114 -5.30 -7.35 -10.62
C CYS A 114 -3.92 -7.99 -10.44
N LEU A 115 -3.84 -9.30 -10.67
CA LEU A 115 -2.58 -10.05 -10.54
C LEU A 115 -1.55 -9.63 -11.60
N LYS A 116 -1.99 -9.33 -12.84
CA LYS A 116 -1.10 -8.81 -13.89
C LYS A 116 -0.51 -7.45 -13.55
N ILE A 117 -1.30 -6.55 -12.96
CA ILE A 117 -0.81 -5.24 -12.49
C ILE A 117 0.32 -5.43 -11.47
N LEU A 118 0.11 -6.29 -10.48
CA LEU A 118 1.12 -6.58 -9.45
C LEU A 118 2.34 -7.30 -10.03
N LEU A 119 2.13 -8.26 -10.93
CA LEU A 119 3.22 -8.99 -11.58
C LEU A 119 4.12 -8.07 -12.41
N ASN A 120 3.52 -7.17 -13.21
CA ASN A 120 4.28 -6.23 -14.01
C ASN A 120 5.13 -5.32 -13.13
N TRP A 121 4.55 -4.75 -12.08
CA TRP A 121 5.29 -3.93 -11.12
C TRP A 121 6.43 -4.73 -10.46
N SER A 122 6.17 -5.97 -10.05
CA SER A 122 7.16 -6.85 -9.42
C SER A 122 8.33 -7.16 -10.35
N ASN A 123 8.07 -7.39 -11.63
CA ASN A 123 9.12 -7.64 -12.63
C ASN A 123 10.04 -6.42 -12.84
N GLU A 124 9.49 -5.21 -12.68
CA GLU A 124 10.24 -3.94 -12.79
C GLU A 124 11.00 -3.59 -11.50
N ASN A 125 10.64 -4.23 -10.36
CA ASN A 125 11.15 -3.93 -9.03
C ASN A 125 11.63 -5.20 -8.30
N SER A 126 12.53 -5.96 -8.88
CA SER A 126 12.92 -7.32 -8.45
C SER A 126 13.40 -7.44 -7.00
N GLU A 127 13.88 -6.36 -6.38
CA GLU A 127 14.42 -6.34 -5.02
C GLU A 127 13.36 -6.09 -3.93
N HIS A 128 12.07 -6.08 -4.29
CA HIS A 128 11.02 -5.87 -3.30
C HIS A 128 10.77 -7.11 -2.43
N VAL A 129 10.28 -6.90 -1.19
CA VAL A 129 9.78 -8.01 -0.38
C VAL A 129 8.53 -8.61 -1.03
N PRO A 130 8.28 -9.92 -0.90
CA PRO A 130 7.16 -10.61 -1.54
C PRO A 130 5.82 -9.94 -1.25
N PHE A 131 4.94 -9.88 -2.24
CA PHE A 131 3.55 -9.52 -2.05
C PHE A 131 2.79 -10.61 -1.28
N MET A 132 1.98 -10.18 -0.33
CA MET A 132 0.98 -11.00 0.34
C MET A 132 -0.38 -10.65 -0.26
N ILE A 133 -1.00 -11.61 -0.95
CA ILE A 133 -2.31 -11.39 -1.57
C ILE A 133 -3.33 -12.20 -0.78
N TRP A 134 -4.24 -11.48 -0.11
CA TRP A 134 -5.38 -12.07 0.57
C TRP A 134 -6.56 -12.09 -0.39
N ILE A 135 -7.04 -13.27 -0.72
CA ILE A 135 -8.22 -13.45 -1.57
C ILE A 135 -9.38 -13.82 -0.68
N GLU A 136 -10.46 -13.03 -0.72
CA GLU A 136 -11.71 -13.31 -0.06
C GLU A 136 -12.75 -13.78 -1.09
N PRO A 137 -13.01 -15.09 -1.18
CA PRO A 137 -14.04 -15.62 -2.07
C PRO A 137 -15.41 -15.18 -1.58
N LYS A 138 -16.19 -14.52 -2.45
CA LYS A 138 -17.57 -14.12 -2.18
C LYS A 138 -18.52 -15.04 -2.92
N GLU A 139 -19.52 -15.53 -2.21
CA GLU A 139 -20.58 -16.30 -2.80
C GLU A 139 -21.83 -15.43 -2.94
N TRP A 140 -22.50 -15.52 -4.11
CA TRP A 140 -23.87 -15.08 -4.16
C TRP A 140 -24.65 -15.96 -3.19
N VAL A 141 -25.09 -15.39 -2.07
CA VAL A 141 -26.06 -16.06 -1.23
C VAL A 141 -27.35 -16.10 -2.05
N GLU A 142 -27.53 -17.15 -2.87
CA GLU A 142 -28.87 -17.60 -3.16
C GLU A 142 -29.50 -17.85 -1.79
N GLN A 143 -30.47 -17.04 -1.42
CA GLN A 143 -31.35 -17.39 -0.34
C GLN A 143 -32.03 -18.69 -0.76
N SER A 144 -31.37 -19.81 -0.52
CA SER A 144 -32.02 -21.09 -0.58
C SER A 144 -33.10 -21.03 0.48
N THR A 145 -34.35 -21.02 0.03
CA THR A 145 -35.51 -21.22 0.88
C THR A 145 -35.56 -22.64 1.43
N ASP A 146 -34.49 -23.38 1.30
CA ASP A 146 -34.34 -24.75 1.79
C ASP A 146 -33.61 -24.74 3.12
N ASN A 147 -34.39 -24.88 4.21
CA ASN A 147 -33.96 -24.97 5.60
C ASN A 147 -33.25 -26.31 5.90
N THR A 148 -32.54 -26.93 4.99
CA THR A 148 -31.71 -28.09 5.25
C THR A 148 -30.33 -27.62 5.67
N VAL A 149 -30.19 -27.38 6.97
CA VAL A 149 -28.89 -27.32 7.66
C VAL A 149 -28.38 -28.75 7.70
N ILE A 150 -27.23 -29.02 7.06
CA ILE A 150 -26.41 -30.21 7.28
C ILE A 150 -25.42 -29.93 8.39
#